data_bca4c133e4dc8064787dff8c38f1045b
#
_entry.id   bca4c133e4dc8064787dff8c38f1045b
#
_cell.length_a   1.000
_cell.length_b   1.000
_cell.length_c   1.000
_cell.angle_alpha   90.00
_cell.angle_beta   90.00
_cell.angle_gamma   90.00
#
_symmetry.space_group_name_H-M   'P 1'
#
loop_
_entity.id
_entity.type
_entity.pdbx_description
1 polymer ?
#
loop_
_entity_poly.entity_id
_entity_poly.type
_entity_poly.pdbx_seq_one_letter_code
_entity_poly.pdbx_strand_id
1 'polypeptide(L)'
;RKEYEIPNEAKVISFTGRLIPEKGIKQLVSAVKKINISRTKKGQAPVYLMIAGDGILYQELIEMSDPYIILTGQVDFEHIVKILDASDIFCLPSDSEGFPTSVLEAVACKCFVITTYQGGAKELLVDEQYGIIMRDNTVESIQKNLEKVIEDDAYRTQAECKSYDRLVKYFTWDATAEKVMQIAKDMNGEKE
;
A
#
# COMPACT_ATOMS: atom_id res chain seq x y z
N ARG A 1 -3.06 -15.34 6.81
CA ARG A 1 -2.14 -16.13 5.96
C ARG A 1 -2.59 -17.58 5.82
N LYS A 2 -3.04 -18.24 6.90
CA LYS A 2 -3.50 -19.65 6.85
C LYS A 2 -4.69 -19.86 5.92
N GLU A 3 -5.63 -18.92 5.88
CA GLU A 3 -6.82 -18.96 5.03
C GLU A 3 -6.47 -19.02 3.53
N TYR A 4 -5.38 -18.38 3.15
CA TYR A 4 -4.89 -18.29 1.77
C TYR A 4 -3.65 -19.15 1.52
N GLU A 5 -3.34 -20.08 2.42
CA GLU A 5 -2.22 -21.01 2.33
C GLU A 5 -0.86 -20.31 2.11
N ILE A 6 -0.70 -19.08 2.65
CA ILE A 6 0.55 -18.32 2.57
C ILE A 6 1.48 -18.74 3.71
N PRO A 7 2.72 -19.17 3.41
CA PRO A 7 3.71 -19.47 4.44
C PRO A 7 3.98 -18.28 5.37
N ASN A 8 4.17 -18.53 6.66
CA ASN A 8 4.35 -17.45 7.65
C ASN A 8 5.57 -16.56 7.35
N GLU A 9 6.64 -17.16 6.83
CA GLU A 9 7.90 -16.48 6.46
C GLU A 9 7.87 -15.81 5.07
N ALA A 10 6.81 -16.04 4.28
CA ALA A 10 6.68 -15.43 2.97
C ALA A 10 6.48 -13.92 3.08
N LYS A 11 7.08 -13.17 2.15
CA LYS A 11 6.79 -11.74 2.01
C LYS A 11 5.47 -11.55 1.27
N VAL A 12 4.62 -10.72 1.84
CA VAL A 12 3.28 -10.45 1.33
C VAL A 12 3.16 -8.97 0.94
N ILE A 13 2.79 -8.75 -0.32
CA ILE A 13 2.43 -7.45 -0.86
C ILE A 13 0.91 -7.40 -0.92
N SER A 14 0.29 -6.28 -0.56
CA SER A 14 -1.15 -6.09 -0.71
C SER A 14 -1.50 -4.87 -1.55
N PHE A 15 -2.66 -4.95 -2.16
CA PHE A 15 -3.38 -3.86 -2.81
C PHE A 15 -4.84 -3.91 -2.37
N THR A 16 -5.42 -2.76 -2.03
CA THR A 16 -6.85 -2.65 -1.75
C THR A 16 -7.46 -1.49 -2.53
N GLY A 17 -8.58 -1.72 -3.20
CA GLY A 17 -9.25 -0.69 -3.97
C GLY A 17 -10.02 -1.19 -5.20
N ARG A 18 -10.58 -0.26 -5.96
CA ARG A 18 -11.28 -0.59 -7.20
C ARG A 18 -10.32 -1.13 -8.25
N LEU A 19 -10.70 -2.20 -8.94
CA LEU A 19 -9.89 -2.83 -9.99
C LEU A 19 -10.18 -2.16 -11.34
N ILE A 20 -9.62 -0.95 -11.51
CA ILE A 20 -9.74 -0.12 -12.71
C ILE A 20 -8.35 0.28 -13.22
N PRO A 21 -8.19 0.63 -14.52
CA PRO A 21 -6.88 0.94 -15.10
C PRO A 21 -6.10 2.01 -14.34
N GLU A 22 -6.77 3.06 -13.88
CA GLU A 22 -6.17 4.21 -13.19
C GLU A 22 -5.50 3.84 -11.86
N LYS A 23 -5.80 2.66 -11.32
CA LYS A 23 -5.19 2.16 -10.08
C LYS A 23 -3.85 1.43 -10.30
N GLY A 24 -3.44 1.22 -11.55
CA GLY A 24 -2.16 0.60 -11.89
C GLY A 24 -2.02 -0.87 -11.48
N ILE A 25 -3.14 -1.55 -11.22
CA ILE A 25 -3.12 -2.91 -10.66
C ILE A 25 -2.52 -3.93 -11.64
N LYS A 26 -2.72 -3.78 -12.96
CA LYS A 26 -2.11 -4.66 -13.97
C LYS A 26 -0.59 -4.53 -13.99
N GLN A 27 -0.09 -3.32 -13.83
CA GLN A 27 1.33 -3.03 -13.73
C GLN A 27 1.92 -3.67 -12.46
N LEU A 28 1.21 -3.61 -11.33
CA LEU A 28 1.62 -4.25 -10.08
C LEU A 28 1.70 -5.78 -10.24
N VAL A 29 0.65 -6.41 -10.79
CA VAL A 29 0.66 -7.86 -11.08
C VAL A 29 1.84 -8.23 -11.97
N SER A 30 2.07 -7.48 -13.06
CA SER A 30 3.18 -7.72 -13.97
C SER A 30 4.55 -7.58 -13.29
N ALA A 31 4.71 -6.59 -12.42
CA ALA A 31 5.95 -6.36 -11.66
C ALA A 31 6.23 -7.51 -10.68
N VAL A 32 5.22 -7.95 -9.92
CA VAL A 32 5.36 -9.07 -8.98
C VAL A 32 5.70 -10.38 -9.70
N LYS A 33 5.10 -10.64 -10.85
CA LYS A 33 5.45 -11.81 -11.68
C LYS A 33 6.92 -11.76 -12.14
N LYS A 34 7.40 -10.60 -12.60
CA LYS A 34 8.82 -10.42 -12.97
C LYS A 34 9.75 -10.66 -11.76
N ILE A 35 9.39 -10.14 -10.59
CA ILE A 35 10.10 -10.37 -9.34
C ILE A 35 10.18 -11.87 -9.04
N ASN A 36 9.06 -12.58 -9.07
CA ASN A 36 9.01 -14.01 -8.77
C ASN A 36 9.83 -14.86 -9.76
N ILE A 37 9.80 -14.51 -11.06
CA ILE A 37 10.69 -15.17 -12.06
C ILE A 37 12.17 -14.96 -11.70
N SER A 38 12.56 -13.74 -11.31
CA SER A 38 13.94 -13.44 -10.91
C SER A 38 14.33 -14.20 -9.63
N ARG A 39 13.44 -14.23 -8.63
CA ARG A 39 13.65 -14.91 -7.34
C ARG A 39 13.80 -16.43 -7.52
N THR A 40 12.94 -17.04 -8.33
CA THR A 40 13.03 -18.48 -8.65
C THR A 40 14.38 -18.83 -9.28
N LYS A 41 14.87 -18.01 -10.23
CA LYS A 41 16.20 -18.22 -10.84
C LYS A 41 17.35 -18.13 -9.83
N LYS A 42 17.17 -17.39 -8.74
CA LYS A 42 18.15 -17.24 -7.65
C LYS A 42 17.94 -18.25 -6.50
N GLY A 43 16.97 -19.16 -6.60
CA GLY A 43 16.61 -20.09 -5.54
C GLY A 43 15.99 -19.43 -4.30
N GLN A 44 15.44 -18.23 -4.45
CA GLN A 44 14.76 -17.50 -3.38
C GLN A 44 13.26 -17.83 -3.36
N ALA A 45 12.65 -17.77 -2.18
CA ALA A 45 11.22 -17.97 -2.03
C ALA A 45 10.40 -16.88 -2.78
N PRO A 46 9.26 -17.22 -3.38
CA PRO A 46 8.40 -16.25 -4.04
C PRO A 46 7.79 -15.27 -3.05
N VAL A 47 7.39 -14.10 -3.55
CA VAL A 47 6.55 -13.15 -2.82
C VAL A 47 5.10 -13.34 -3.22
N TYR A 48 4.18 -13.10 -2.30
CA TYR A 48 2.74 -13.19 -2.52
C TYR A 48 2.17 -11.79 -2.76
N LEU A 49 1.17 -11.70 -3.65
CA LEU A 49 0.39 -10.48 -3.86
C LEU A 49 -1.07 -10.77 -3.53
N MET A 50 -1.61 -10.09 -2.52
CA MET A 50 -3.03 -10.12 -2.16
C MET A 50 -3.73 -8.90 -2.73
N ILE A 51 -4.78 -9.12 -3.50
CA ILE A 51 -5.56 -8.07 -4.16
C ILE A 51 -7.00 -8.13 -3.64
N ALA A 52 -7.40 -7.11 -2.88
CA ALA A 52 -8.77 -6.97 -2.39
C ALA A 52 -9.50 -5.85 -3.12
N GLY A 53 -10.62 -6.19 -3.72
CA GLY A 53 -11.47 -5.27 -4.46
C GLY A 53 -12.15 -5.89 -5.65
N ASP A 54 -12.98 -5.07 -6.32
CA ASP A 54 -13.70 -5.44 -7.51
C ASP A 54 -13.66 -4.31 -8.55
N GLY A 55 -13.96 -4.63 -9.79
CA GLY A 55 -13.99 -3.67 -10.89
C GLY A 55 -13.86 -4.32 -12.26
N ILE A 56 -13.83 -3.48 -13.28
CA ILE A 56 -13.85 -3.93 -14.69
C ILE A 56 -12.64 -4.79 -15.07
N LEU A 57 -11.54 -4.72 -14.32
CA LEU A 57 -10.34 -5.52 -14.56
C LEU A 57 -10.34 -6.88 -13.84
N TYR A 58 -11.35 -7.18 -13.00
CA TYR A 58 -11.33 -8.39 -12.17
C TYR A 58 -11.10 -9.67 -12.97
N GLN A 59 -11.87 -9.86 -14.06
CA GLN A 59 -11.75 -11.06 -14.90
C GLN A 59 -10.38 -11.15 -15.58
N GLU A 60 -9.87 -10.03 -16.09
CA GLU A 60 -8.55 -9.99 -16.72
C GLU A 60 -7.43 -10.30 -15.70
N LEU A 61 -7.56 -9.82 -14.48
CA LEU A 61 -6.60 -10.10 -13.41
C LEU A 61 -6.61 -11.58 -13.00
N ILE A 62 -7.77 -12.26 -13.03
CA ILE A 62 -7.84 -13.72 -12.83
C ILE A 62 -7.01 -14.44 -13.91
N GLU A 63 -7.17 -14.05 -15.19
CA GLU A 63 -6.41 -14.65 -16.30
C GLU A 63 -4.90 -14.36 -16.18
N MET A 64 -4.53 -13.23 -15.61
CA MET A 64 -3.14 -12.85 -15.35
C MET A 64 -2.56 -13.52 -14.10
N SER A 65 -3.37 -14.02 -13.18
CA SER A 65 -2.91 -14.54 -11.89
C SER A 65 -2.08 -15.83 -12.04
N ASP A 66 -1.33 -16.13 -11.00
CA ASP A 66 -0.58 -17.36 -10.80
C ASP A 66 -0.72 -17.79 -9.31
N PRO A 67 -0.16 -18.92 -8.87
CA PRO A 67 -0.32 -19.38 -7.48
C PRO A 67 0.12 -18.40 -6.38
N TYR A 68 0.84 -17.36 -6.72
CA TYR A 68 1.35 -16.35 -5.77
C TYR A 68 0.54 -15.03 -5.83
N ILE A 69 -0.48 -14.96 -6.68
CA ILE A 69 -1.35 -13.79 -6.83
C ILE A 69 -2.77 -14.16 -6.46
N ILE A 70 -3.24 -13.65 -5.35
CA ILE A 70 -4.50 -13.99 -4.70
C ILE A 70 -5.47 -12.83 -4.89
N LEU A 71 -6.57 -13.07 -5.62
CA LEU A 71 -7.66 -12.13 -5.75
C LEU A 71 -8.78 -12.53 -4.80
N THR A 72 -9.09 -11.68 -3.82
CA THR A 72 -10.16 -11.95 -2.85
C THR A 72 -11.54 -11.52 -3.33
N GLY A 73 -11.59 -10.69 -4.39
CA GLY A 73 -12.81 -9.98 -4.75
C GLY A 73 -13.15 -8.86 -3.77
N GLN A 74 -14.40 -8.40 -3.83
CA GLN A 74 -14.89 -7.42 -2.85
C GLN A 74 -15.10 -8.10 -1.50
N VAL A 75 -14.51 -7.54 -0.47
CA VAL A 75 -14.62 -7.99 0.92
C VAL A 75 -15.06 -6.83 1.83
N ASP A 76 -15.53 -7.13 3.03
CA ASP A 76 -15.88 -6.13 4.03
C ASP A 76 -14.63 -5.48 4.65
N PHE A 77 -14.86 -4.42 5.43
CA PHE A 77 -13.78 -3.66 6.07
C PHE A 77 -12.97 -4.50 7.06
N GLU A 78 -13.62 -5.38 7.82
CA GLU A 78 -12.93 -6.26 8.78
C GLU A 78 -11.95 -7.18 8.06
N HIS A 79 -12.33 -7.68 6.88
CA HIS A 79 -11.46 -8.53 6.07
C HIS A 79 -10.32 -7.73 5.42
N ILE A 80 -10.58 -6.47 5.00
CA ILE A 80 -9.52 -5.56 4.53
C ILE A 80 -8.44 -5.41 5.62
N VAL A 81 -8.84 -5.15 6.86
CA VAL A 81 -7.90 -5.04 8.00
C VAL A 81 -7.08 -6.32 8.16
N LYS A 82 -7.70 -7.51 8.08
CA LYS A 82 -6.99 -8.80 8.17
C LYS A 82 -5.98 -8.99 7.04
N ILE A 83 -6.31 -8.56 5.81
CA ILE A 83 -5.40 -8.62 4.65
C ILE A 83 -4.20 -7.70 4.88
N LEU A 84 -4.44 -6.47 5.31
CA LEU A 84 -3.38 -5.50 5.59
C LEU A 84 -2.49 -5.96 6.75
N ASP A 85 -3.05 -6.45 7.85
CA ASP A 85 -2.31 -6.99 8.99
C ASP A 85 -1.46 -8.23 8.63
N ALA A 86 -1.89 -9.00 7.63
CA ALA A 86 -1.12 -10.13 7.10
C ALA A 86 0.00 -9.72 6.13
N SER A 87 0.07 -8.44 5.73
CA SER A 87 0.94 -7.93 4.67
C SER A 87 2.17 -7.22 5.22
N ASP A 88 3.30 -7.38 4.55
CA ASP A 88 4.54 -6.66 4.84
C ASP A 88 4.59 -5.32 4.09
N ILE A 89 4.06 -5.29 2.87
CA ILE A 89 4.13 -4.14 1.96
C ILE A 89 2.74 -3.86 1.39
N PHE A 90 2.33 -2.62 1.39
CA PHE A 90 1.17 -2.14 0.65
C PHE A 90 1.63 -1.35 -0.58
N CYS A 91 1.12 -1.67 -1.76
CA CYS A 91 1.49 -0.99 -2.99
C CYS A 91 0.26 -0.45 -3.73
N LEU A 92 0.19 0.88 -3.89
CA LEU A 92 -0.87 1.57 -4.63
C LEU A 92 -0.26 2.40 -5.77
N PRO A 93 -0.05 1.81 -6.97
CA PRO A 93 0.56 2.49 -8.11
C PRO A 93 -0.48 3.27 -8.94
N SER A 94 -1.30 4.09 -8.31
CA SER A 94 -2.40 4.81 -8.94
C SER A 94 -1.94 6.01 -9.77
N ASP A 95 -2.58 6.26 -10.91
CA ASP A 95 -2.34 7.45 -11.74
C ASP A 95 -3.01 8.71 -11.19
N SER A 96 -4.07 8.53 -10.40
CA SER A 96 -4.84 9.65 -9.85
C SER A 96 -5.47 9.29 -8.52
N GLU A 97 -5.22 10.13 -7.53
CA GLU A 97 -5.81 10.06 -6.19
C GLU A 97 -6.13 11.45 -5.66
N GLY A 98 -7.21 11.57 -4.90
CA GLY A 98 -7.43 12.72 -4.04
C GLY A 98 -6.61 12.57 -2.74
N PHE A 99 -7.19 11.90 -1.75
CA PHE A 99 -6.47 11.40 -0.57
C PHE A 99 -6.79 9.90 -0.43
N PRO A 100 -5.84 9.00 -0.73
CA PRO A 100 -6.12 7.56 -0.73
C PRO A 100 -6.28 7.03 0.69
N THR A 101 -7.52 6.76 1.11
CA THR A 101 -7.81 6.20 2.45
C THR A 101 -7.14 4.85 2.65
N SER A 102 -7.01 4.04 1.59
CA SER A 102 -6.30 2.76 1.64
C SER A 102 -4.82 2.89 2.05
N VAL A 103 -4.17 4.03 1.77
CA VAL A 103 -2.82 4.33 2.28
C VAL A 103 -2.84 4.56 3.79
N LEU A 104 -3.85 5.30 4.31
CA LEU A 104 -4.02 5.48 5.76
C LEU A 104 -4.30 4.15 6.46
N GLU A 105 -5.17 3.32 5.89
CA GLU A 105 -5.51 2.00 6.39
C GLU A 105 -4.27 1.09 6.44
N ALA A 106 -3.47 1.09 5.38
CA ALA A 106 -2.22 0.31 5.32
C ALA A 106 -1.20 0.77 6.38
N VAL A 107 -1.02 2.08 6.54
CA VAL A 107 -0.13 2.62 7.59
C VAL A 107 -0.67 2.30 8.98
N ALA A 108 -2.00 2.34 9.20
CA ALA A 108 -2.62 1.97 10.47
C ALA A 108 -2.36 0.49 10.84
N CYS A 109 -2.32 -0.38 9.82
CA CYS A 109 -1.95 -1.81 9.97
C CYS A 109 -0.42 -2.04 9.92
N LYS A 110 0.40 -0.98 9.95
CA LYS A 110 1.86 -1.05 9.92
C LYS A 110 2.43 -1.75 8.69
N CYS A 111 1.78 -1.62 7.52
CA CYS A 111 2.38 -1.99 6.25
C CYS A 111 3.42 -0.94 5.83
N PHE A 112 4.53 -1.39 5.25
CA PHE A 112 5.41 -0.49 4.50
C PHE A 112 4.69 -0.03 3.22
N VAL A 113 4.57 1.28 2.99
CA VAL A 113 3.78 1.81 1.89
C VAL A 113 4.65 2.22 0.70
N ILE A 114 4.27 1.74 -0.49
CA ILE A 114 4.76 2.21 -1.78
C ILE A 114 3.56 2.75 -2.57
N THR A 115 3.62 4.01 -2.98
CA THR A 115 2.56 4.63 -3.79
C THR A 115 3.15 5.59 -4.82
N THR A 116 2.35 6.10 -5.72
CA THR A 116 2.75 7.13 -6.68
C THR A 116 2.60 8.53 -6.10
N TYR A 117 3.23 9.51 -6.75
CA TYR A 117 3.15 10.93 -6.37
C TYR A 117 1.79 11.52 -6.77
N GLN A 118 0.70 11.05 -6.14
CA GLN A 118 -0.66 11.49 -6.39
C GLN A 118 -1.36 11.89 -5.09
N GLY A 119 -2.14 12.94 -5.15
CA GLY A 119 -2.96 13.40 -4.03
C GLY A 119 -2.19 13.72 -2.75
N GLY A 120 -2.86 13.50 -1.62
CA GLY A 120 -2.33 13.81 -0.28
C GLY A 120 -1.39 12.78 0.32
N ALA A 121 -1.05 11.70 -0.38
CA ALA A 121 -0.17 10.65 0.17
C ALA A 121 1.20 11.20 0.62
N LYS A 122 1.72 12.23 -0.07
CA LYS A 122 2.97 12.93 0.30
C LYS A 122 2.90 13.69 1.64
N GLU A 123 1.70 13.99 2.11
CA GLU A 123 1.53 14.63 3.42
C GLU A 123 1.79 13.64 4.55
N LEU A 124 1.52 12.36 4.32
CA LEU A 124 1.81 11.27 5.25
C LEU A 124 3.24 10.72 5.04
N LEU A 125 3.58 10.39 3.80
CA LEU A 125 4.90 9.85 3.41
C LEU A 125 5.82 10.99 2.96
N VAL A 126 6.34 11.75 3.90
CA VAL A 126 7.09 13.01 3.64
C VAL A 126 8.37 12.77 2.83
N ASP A 127 9.06 11.68 3.13
CA ASP A 127 10.29 11.24 2.46
C ASP A 127 10.46 9.71 2.56
N GLU A 128 11.57 9.17 2.06
CA GLU A 128 11.86 7.73 2.09
C GLU A 128 11.95 7.13 3.50
N GLN A 129 12.02 7.93 4.57
CA GLN A 129 11.99 7.41 5.94
C GLN A 129 10.57 7.00 6.40
N TYR A 130 9.53 7.35 5.63
CA TYR A 130 8.14 7.06 5.94
C TYR A 130 7.51 6.06 4.96
N GLY A 131 8.17 5.78 3.83
CA GLY A 131 7.68 4.93 2.75
C GLY A 131 8.23 5.41 1.41
N ILE A 132 7.78 4.84 0.32
CA ILE A 132 8.26 5.21 -1.02
C ILE A 132 7.14 5.84 -1.83
N ILE A 133 7.43 7.04 -2.38
CA ILE A 133 6.60 7.69 -3.39
C ILE A 133 7.29 7.56 -4.75
N MET A 134 6.73 6.73 -5.61
CA MET A 134 7.20 6.52 -6.97
C MET A 134 6.85 7.71 -7.86
N ARG A 135 7.70 7.98 -8.87
CA ARG A 135 7.46 9.04 -9.86
C ARG A 135 6.42 8.66 -10.91
N ASP A 136 6.32 7.37 -11.21
CA ASP A 136 5.42 6.79 -12.20
C ASP A 136 5.00 5.38 -11.75
N ASN A 137 4.02 4.81 -12.45
CA ASN A 137 3.48 3.48 -12.20
C ASN A 137 3.90 2.45 -13.26
N THR A 138 5.00 2.67 -13.96
CA THR A 138 5.53 1.67 -14.89
C THR A 138 5.89 0.37 -14.18
N VAL A 139 5.79 -0.74 -14.87
CA VAL A 139 6.15 -2.07 -14.33
C VAL A 139 7.58 -2.06 -13.79
N GLU A 140 8.49 -1.41 -14.49
CA GLU A 140 9.90 -1.28 -14.12
C GLU A 140 10.09 -0.45 -12.84
N SER A 141 9.37 0.66 -12.70
CA SER A 141 9.39 1.50 -11.50
C SER A 141 8.84 0.75 -10.29
N ILE A 142 7.70 0.08 -10.43
CA ILE A 142 7.10 -0.73 -9.37
C ILE A 142 8.05 -1.86 -8.97
N GLN A 143 8.57 -2.62 -9.94
CA GLN A 143 9.52 -3.71 -9.69
C GLN A 143 10.74 -3.24 -8.90
N LYS A 144 11.40 -2.18 -9.37
CA LYS A 144 12.59 -1.62 -8.72
C LYS A 144 12.35 -1.22 -7.26
N ASN A 145 11.22 -0.55 -6.99
CA ASN A 145 10.91 -0.08 -5.64
C ASN A 145 10.51 -1.24 -4.72
N LEU A 146 9.80 -2.24 -5.22
CA LEU A 146 9.51 -3.46 -4.47
C LEU A 146 10.79 -4.25 -4.14
N GLU A 147 11.67 -4.48 -5.13
CA GLU A 147 12.94 -5.18 -4.93
C GLU A 147 13.85 -4.49 -3.90
N LYS A 148 13.83 -3.14 -3.82
CA LYS A 148 14.57 -2.36 -2.82
C LYS A 148 14.17 -2.72 -1.38
N VAL A 149 12.90 -3.08 -1.14
CA VAL A 149 12.36 -3.21 0.22
C VAL A 149 12.00 -4.63 0.62
N ILE A 150 11.83 -5.57 -0.32
CA ILE A 150 11.39 -6.95 -0.01
C ILE A 150 12.33 -7.61 1.01
N GLU A 151 13.64 -7.44 0.89
CA GLU A 151 14.64 -8.08 1.74
C GLU A 151 15.15 -7.16 2.87
N ASP A 152 14.77 -5.89 2.91
CA ASP A 152 15.24 -4.94 3.92
C ASP A 152 14.21 -4.76 5.05
N ASP A 153 14.12 -5.77 5.92
CA ASP A 153 13.22 -5.77 7.07
C ASP A 153 13.50 -4.60 8.01
N ALA A 154 14.77 -4.26 8.20
CA ALA A 154 15.15 -3.16 9.11
C ALA A 154 14.64 -1.81 8.59
N TYR A 155 14.80 -1.55 7.30
CA TYR A 155 14.28 -0.34 6.68
C TYR A 155 12.75 -0.28 6.73
N ARG A 156 12.06 -1.39 6.38
CA ARG A 156 10.59 -1.43 6.47
C ARG A 156 10.11 -1.12 7.87
N THR A 157 10.59 -1.84 8.89
CA THR A 157 10.19 -1.66 10.29
C THR A 157 10.41 -0.22 10.77
N GLN A 158 11.52 0.41 10.39
CA GLN A 158 11.79 1.80 10.76
C GLN A 158 10.78 2.76 10.10
N ALA A 159 10.50 2.57 8.81
CA ALA A 159 9.56 3.43 8.09
C ALA A 159 8.10 3.21 8.54
N GLU A 160 7.70 1.98 8.81
CA GLU A 160 6.39 1.62 9.38
C GLU A 160 6.13 2.33 10.71
N CYS A 161 7.10 2.31 11.63
CA CYS A 161 6.98 3.02 12.91
C CYS A 161 6.81 4.53 12.69
N LYS A 162 7.65 5.14 11.85
CA LYS A 162 7.59 6.58 11.60
C LYS A 162 6.30 7.02 10.91
N SER A 163 5.85 6.27 9.91
CA SER A 163 4.59 6.58 9.22
C SER A 163 3.39 6.41 10.13
N TYR A 164 3.38 5.37 10.97
CA TYR A 164 2.34 5.15 11.97
C TYR A 164 2.27 6.28 13.01
N ASP A 165 3.41 6.68 13.59
CA ASP A 165 3.47 7.79 14.55
C ASP A 165 2.96 9.08 13.93
N ARG A 166 3.32 9.33 12.67
CA ARG A 166 2.84 10.49 11.94
C ARG A 166 1.33 10.43 11.66
N LEU A 167 0.81 9.25 11.28
CA LEU A 167 -0.62 9.03 11.07
C LEU A 167 -1.40 9.34 12.34
N VAL A 168 -1.02 8.75 13.47
CA VAL A 168 -1.70 8.96 14.75
C VAL A 168 -1.66 10.43 15.17
N LYS A 169 -0.56 11.12 14.91
CA LYS A 169 -0.39 12.53 15.31
C LYS A 169 -1.19 13.51 14.44
N TYR A 170 -1.35 13.25 13.14
CA TYR A 170 -1.84 14.29 12.21
C TYR A 170 -3.04 13.90 11.37
N PHE A 171 -3.41 12.61 11.30
CA PHE A 171 -4.41 12.10 10.36
C PHE A 171 -5.57 11.37 11.06
N THR A 172 -5.75 11.59 12.35
CA THR A 172 -6.94 11.16 13.09
C THR A 172 -8.06 12.19 12.98
N TRP A 173 -9.29 11.80 13.24
CA TRP A 173 -10.43 12.72 13.30
C TRP A 173 -10.24 13.79 14.36
N ASP A 174 -9.68 13.45 15.53
CA ASP A 174 -9.40 14.40 16.60
C ASP A 174 -8.38 15.44 16.16
N ALA A 175 -7.26 15.02 15.57
CA ALA A 175 -6.25 15.94 15.03
C ALA A 175 -6.83 16.86 13.94
N THR A 176 -7.73 16.34 13.10
CA THR A 176 -8.42 17.12 12.08
C THR A 176 -9.35 18.14 12.71
N ALA A 177 -10.14 17.74 13.69
CA ALA A 177 -11.07 18.63 14.40
C ALA A 177 -10.32 19.76 15.14
N GLU A 178 -9.24 19.44 15.83
CA GLU A 178 -8.37 20.43 16.51
C GLU A 178 -7.82 21.46 15.51
N LYS A 179 -7.32 21.01 14.35
CA LYS A 179 -6.78 21.88 13.31
C LYS A 179 -7.85 22.80 12.72
N VAL A 180 -9.07 22.29 12.48
CA VAL A 180 -10.19 23.09 11.98
C VAL A 180 -10.61 24.14 13.02
N MET A 181 -10.71 23.75 14.30
CA MET A 181 -11.03 24.69 15.37
C MET A 181 -9.97 25.79 15.52
N GLN A 182 -8.69 25.43 15.40
CA GLN A 182 -7.61 26.43 15.46
C GLN A 182 -7.71 27.43 14.31
N ILE A 183 -7.92 26.96 13.08
CA ILE A 183 -8.11 27.84 11.92
C ILE A 183 -9.32 28.78 12.13
N ALA A 184 -10.41 28.26 12.67
CA ALA A 184 -11.61 29.07 12.92
C ALA A 184 -11.35 30.17 13.98
N LYS A 185 -10.60 29.87 15.05
CA LYS A 185 -10.16 30.87 16.05
C LYS A 185 -9.27 31.94 15.43
N ASP A 186 -8.27 31.53 14.63
CA ASP A 186 -7.35 32.45 13.96
C ASP A 186 -8.11 33.41 13.00
N MET A 187 -9.12 32.91 12.28
CA MET A 187 -9.97 33.72 11.40
C MET A 187 -10.86 34.71 12.17
N ASN A 188 -11.29 34.40 13.39
CA ASN A 188 -12.10 35.27 14.25
C ASN A 188 -11.24 36.27 15.05
N GLY A 189 -9.91 36.25 14.90
CA GLY A 189 -9.03 37.18 15.61
C GLY A 189 -8.83 36.85 17.09
N GLU A 190 -9.28 35.68 17.54
CA GLU A 190 -9.05 35.17 18.89
C GLU A 190 -7.62 34.59 18.96
N LYS A 191 -6.63 35.51 19.15
CA LYS A 191 -5.25 35.09 19.49
C LYS A 191 -5.20 34.89 21.00
N GLU A 192 -4.73 33.70 21.42
CA GLU A 192 -4.27 33.48 22.78
C GLU A 192 -3.09 34.38 23.15
#